data_97afbfce8666d4f3ca8f22d1878a021d
#
_entry.id   97afbfce8666d4f3ca8f22d1878a021d
#
_cell.length_a   1.000
_cell.length_b   1.000
_cell.length_c   1.000
_cell.angle_alpha   90.00
_cell.angle_beta   90.00
_cell.angle_gamma   90.00
#
_symmetry.space_group_name_H-M   'P 1'
#
loop_
_entity.id
_entity.type
_entity.pdbx_description
1 polymer ?
#
loop_
_entity_poly.entity_id
_entity_poly.type
_entity_poly.pdbx_seq_one_letter_code
_entity_poly.pdbx_strand_id
1 'polypeptide(L)'
;ARYLLHYDKRDELLVGYDPGHFSSLVVGQEKEYGRRLRIIKEFYCCYPEEQPELARQFYEFFGTDALNKRIILYPDRAGNKRREELEQITTDSRALKRELESYGFEVELMNEGQSTIYYWQQFKLLLLIFGGRSNVLPEVLIDENECKNLCSAIMLSPLKKTEGRIELDKTSEKKVPLKQQAGLTTQLPSALIYLLFGRYGNKVQSELSSMPDNLPDNISI
;
A
#
# COMPACT_ATOMS: atom_id res chain seq x y z
N ALA A 1 -10.32 18.45 -13.04
CA ALA A 1 -11.60 18.03 -12.47
C ALA A 1 -11.28 17.15 -11.26
N ARG A 2 -11.73 17.53 -10.06
CA ARG A 2 -11.60 16.70 -8.85
C ARG A 2 -12.59 15.55 -8.99
N TYR A 3 -12.11 14.36 -9.27
CA TYR A 3 -12.93 13.17 -9.28
C TYR A 3 -13.12 12.72 -7.83
N LEU A 4 -14.34 12.84 -7.31
CA LEU A 4 -14.76 12.13 -6.11
C LEU A 4 -14.84 10.63 -6.49
N LEU A 5 -13.92 9.85 -5.98
CA LEU A 5 -13.90 8.42 -6.20
C LEU A 5 -14.83 7.77 -5.18
N HIS A 6 -16.09 7.56 -5.56
CA HIS A 6 -17.05 6.93 -4.66
C HIS A 6 -16.71 5.47 -4.39
N TYR A 7 -16.76 5.08 -3.13
CA TYR A 7 -16.75 3.70 -2.68
C TYR A 7 -17.98 2.97 -3.23
N ASP A 8 -17.75 1.83 -3.87
CA ASP A 8 -18.82 0.93 -4.29
C ASP A 8 -18.98 -0.20 -3.27
N LYS A 9 -20.10 -0.21 -2.58
CA LYS A 9 -20.42 -1.18 -1.51
C LYS A 9 -20.48 -2.64 -1.97
N ARG A 10 -20.56 -2.89 -3.28
CA ARG A 10 -20.70 -4.22 -3.89
C ARG A 10 -19.37 -4.84 -4.28
N ASP A 11 -18.33 -4.03 -4.41
CA ASP A 11 -17.02 -4.49 -4.83
C ASP A 11 -16.16 -4.89 -3.63
N GLU A 12 -15.27 -5.85 -3.87
CA GLU A 12 -14.23 -6.20 -2.90
C GLU A 12 -13.27 -5.04 -2.64
N LEU A 13 -12.66 -5.04 -1.48
CA LEU A 13 -11.66 -4.05 -1.07
C LEU A 13 -10.26 -4.64 -1.22
N LEU A 14 -9.41 -3.94 -1.96
CA LEU A 14 -7.98 -4.25 -2.09
C LEU A 14 -7.23 -3.38 -1.10
N VAL A 15 -6.47 -3.98 -0.18
CA VAL A 15 -5.83 -3.28 0.92
C VAL A 15 -4.33 -3.53 0.91
N GLY A 16 -3.55 -2.46 0.76
CA GLY A 16 -2.11 -2.48 1.00
C GLY A 16 -1.82 -2.18 2.46
N TYR A 17 -0.88 -2.89 3.08
CA TYR A 17 -0.55 -2.76 4.49
C TYR A 17 0.97 -2.64 4.71
N ASP A 18 1.39 -1.55 5.33
CA ASP A 18 2.77 -1.35 5.82
C ASP A 18 2.77 -1.36 7.35
N PRO A 19 3.23 -2.47 7.99
CA PRO A 19 3.30 -2.59 9.43
C PRO A 19 4.49 -1.83 10.02
N GLY A 20 4.38 -1.43 11.28
CA GLY A 20 5.47 -0.79 12.02
C GLY A 20 4.96 0.08 13.16
N HIS A 21 5.86 0.87 13.78
CA HIS A 21 5.47 1.85 14.80
C HIS A 21 4.54 2.94 14.24
N PHE A 22 4.63 3.20 12.95
CA PHE A 22 3.62 3.89 12.16
C PHE A 22 3.05 2.85 11.21
N SER A 23 1.86 2.35 11.51
CA SER A 23 1.17 1.37 10.67
C SER A 23 0.21 2.07 9.72
N SER A 24 0.16 1.64 8.47
CA SER A 24 -0.66 2.29 7.46
C SER A 24 -1.38 1.32 6.53
N LEU A 25 -2.61 1.71 6.11
CA LEU A 25 -3.40 1.04 5.10
C LEU A 25 -3.71 1.98 3.96
N VAL A 26 -3.67 1.45 2.75
CA VAL A 26 -4.18 2.11 1.55
C VAL A 26 -5.22 1.20 0.93
N VAL A 27 -6.43 1.71 0.71
CA VAL A 27 -7.58 0.94 0.26
C VAL A 27 -7.97 1.36 -1.14
N GLY A 28 -8.17 0.36 -2.00
CA GLY A 28 -8.57 0.57 -3.38
C GLY A 28 -9.64 -0.39 -3.86
N GLN A 29 -10.24 -0.08 -5.01
CA GLN A 29 -11.19 -0.93 -5.73
C GLN A 29 -10.86 -0.95 -7.21
N GLU A 30 -10.88 -2.14 -7.82
CA GLU A 30 -10.79 -2.28 -9.27
C GLU A 30 -12.12 -1.95 -9.93
N LYS A 31 -12.04 -1.28 -11.08
CA LYS A 31 -13.18 -0.94 -11.94
C LYS A 31 -12.86 -1.26 -13.40
N GLU A 32 -13.92 -1.29 -14.22
CA GLU A 32 -13.80 -1.46 -15.66
C GLU A 32 -13.00 -2.73 -16.04
N TYR A 33 -13.31 -3.85 -15.40
CA TYR A 33 -12.63 -5.15 -15.63
C TYR A 33 -11.12 -5.09 -15.38
N GLY A 34 -10.69 -4.36 -14.34
CA GLY A 34 -9.30 -4.23 -13.95
C GLY A 34 -8.48 -3.21 -14.74
N ARG A 35 -9.13 -2.40 -15.59
CA ARG A 35 -8.47 -1.31 -16.34
C ARG A 35 -8.21 -0.08 -15.48
N ARG A 36 -8.92 0.06 -14.37
CA ARG A 36 -8.80 1.18 -13.45
C ARG A 36 -8.72 0.70 -12.01
N LEU A 37 -7.78 1.24 -11.26
CA LEU A 37 -7.70 1.07 -9.81
C LEU A 37 -7.98 2.43 -9.16
N ARG A 38 -9.02 2.49 -8.33
CA ARG A 38 -9.35 3.67 -7.53
C ARG A 38 -8.85 3.48 -6.13
N ILE A 39 -7.95 4.34 -5.67
CA ILE A 39 -7.52 4.43 -4.27
C ILE A 39 -8.48 5.39 -3.57
N ILE A 40 -9.28 4.85 -2.66
CA ILE A 40 -10.48 5.50 -2.11
C ILE A 40 -10.33 5.93 -0.66
N LYS A 41 -9.37 5.37 0.08
CA LYS A 41 -9.16 5.72 1.48
C LYS A 41 -7.75 5.35 1.94
N GLU A 42 -7.23 6.17 2.86
CA GLU A 42 -6.04 5.86 3.65
C GLU A 42 -6.41 5.78 5.12
N PHE A 43 -5.71 4.92 5.86
CA PHE A 43 -5.75 4.85 7.31
C PHE A 43 -4.33 4.73 7.85
N TYR A 44 -4.12 5.23 9.05
CA TYR A 44 -2.87 5.04 9.77
C TYR A 44 -3.08 5.16 11.27
N CYS A 45 -2.19 4.53 12.02
CA CYS A 45 -2.07 4.71 13.45
C CYS A 45 -0.61 4.69 13.87
N CYS A 46 -0.35 5.16 15.09
CA CYS A 46 0.97 5.18 15.67
C CYS A 46 1.01 4.28 16.90
N TYR A 47 2.17 3.66 17.14
CA TYR A 47 2.39 2.95 18.41
C TYR A 47 1.92 3.82 19.60
N PRO A 48 1.19 3.25 20.60
CA PRO A 48 0.94 1.83 20.83
C PRO A 48 -0.36 1.25 20.25
N GLU A 49 -1.12 2.00 19.47
CA GLU A 49 -2.50 1.67 19.07
C GLU A 49 -2.60 0.62 17.93
N GLU A 50 -1.57 0.36 17.23
CA GLU A 50 -1.35 -0.71 16.22
C GLU A 50 -2.60 -1.27 15.48
N GLN A 51 -2.67 -2.60 15.27
CA GLN A 51 -3.66 -3.27 14.42
C GLN A 51 -5.12 -3.13 14.88
N PRO A 52 -5.45 -3.18 16.20
CA PRO A 52 -6.83 -2.98 16.63
C PRO A 52 -7.41 -1.62 16.25
N GLU A 53 -6.60 -0.58 16.36
CA GLU A 53 -7.04 0.78 15.99
C GLU A 53 -7.23 0.92 14.46
N LEU A 54 -6.33 0.35 13.65
CA LEU A 54 -6.51 0.33 12.19
C LEU A 54 -7.79 -0.40 11.79
N ALA A 55 -8.06 -1.55 12.40
CA ALA A 55 -9.27 -2.32 12.12
C ALA A 55 -10.54 -1.58 12.55
N ARG A 56 -10.49 -0.86 13.71
CA ARG A 56 -11.59 -0.02 14.18
C ARG A 56 -11.88 1.12 13.19
N GLN A 57 -10.86 1.89 12.77
CA GLN A 57 -11.01 2.97 11.78
C GLN A 57 -11.57 2.44 10.46
N PHE A 58 -11.07 1.29 10.00
CA PHE A 58 -11.54 0.63 8.80
C PHE A 58 -13.02 0.26 8.90
N TYR A 59 -13.43 -0.35 10.02
CA TYR A 59 -14.83 -0.72 10.26
C TYR A 59 -15.74 0.51 10.35
N GLU A 60 -15.33 1.57 11.01
CA GLU A 60 -16.13 2.81 11.10
C GLU A 60 -16.41 3.42 9.74
N PHE A 61 -15.47 3.29 8.80
CA PHE A 61 -15.65 3.85 7.45
C PHE A 61 -16.43 2.90 6.51
N PHE A 62 -16.07 1.61 6.50
CA PHE A 62 -16.62 0.65 5.54
C PHE A 62 -17.67 -0.29 6.14
N GLY A 63 -17.57 -0.60 7.42
CA GLY A 63 -18.25 -1.74 8.04
C GLY A 63 -19.77 -1.66 8.05
N THR A 64 -20.33 -0.48 8.24
CA THR A 64 -21.78 -0.28 8.33
C THR A 64 -22.49 -0.41 6.98
N ASP A 65 -21.79 -0.10 5.90
CA ASP A 65 -22.38 0.07 4.59
C ASP A 65 -21.96 -0.99 3.57
N ALA A 66 -20.89 -1.76 3.83
CA ALA A 66 -20.38 -2.75 2.91
C ALA A 66 -21.38 -3.89 2.66
N LEU A 67 -21.81 -4.05 1.42
CA LEU A 67 -22.58 -5.20 0.95
C LEU A 67 -21.65 -6.38 0.66
N ASN A 68 -20.46 -6.12 0.14
CA ASN A 68 -19.38 -7.07 -0.03
C ASN A 68 -18.39 -6.90 1.13
N LYS A 69 -18.22 -7.92 1.94
CA LYS A 69 -17.32 -7.93 3.11
C LYS A 69 -15.93 -8.48 2.79
N ARG A 70 -15.65 -8.80 1.53
CA ARG A 70 -14.38 -9.40 1.13
C ARG A 70 -13.28 -8.35 1.06
N ILE A 71 -12.16 -8.64 1.72
CA ILE A 71 -10.92 -7.88 1.70
C ILE A 71 -9.81 -8.76 1.14
N ILE A 72 -9.04 -8.25 0.17
CA ILE A 72 -7.78 -8.86 -0.27
C ILE A 72 -6.65 -8.01 0.30
N LEU A 73 -5.92 -8.56 1.28
CA LEU A 73 -4.88 -7.85 2.03
C LEU A 73 -3.49 -8.16 1.47
N TYR A 74 -2.77 -7.13 1.04
CA TYR A 74 -1.41 -7.16 0.50
C TYR A 74 -0.43 -6.51 1.50
N PRO A 75 0.14 -7.27 2.44
CA PRO A 75 1.10 -6.72 3.39
C PRO A 75 2.50 -6.61 2.83
N ASP A 76 3.36 -5.88 3.55
CA ASP A 76 4.80 -5.98 3.37
C ASP A 76 5.27 -7.43 3.55
N ARG A 77 5.96 -7.96 2.54
CA ARG A 77 6.52 -9.32 2.58
C ARG A 77 7.65 -9.45 3.61
N ALA A 78 8.38 -8.37 3.90
CA ALA A 78 9.41 -8.32 4.93
C ALA A 78 8.81 -8.20 6.35
N GLY A 79 7.60 -7.65 6.46
CA GLY A 79 6.87 -7.44 7.72
C GLY A 79 6.28 -8.72 8.33
N ASN A 80 6.50 -9.89 7.71
CA ASN A 80 6.18 -11.20 8.30
C ASN A 80 7.16 -11.58 9.45
N LYS A 81 7.75 -10.59 10.13
CA LYS A 81 8.52 -10.82 11.34
C LYS A 81 7.58 -11.39 12.40
N ARG A 82 7.99 -12.53 12.94
CA ARG A 82 7.29 -13.17 14.06
C ARG A 82 7.31 -12.25 15.26
N ARG A 83 6.15 -11.92 15.82
CA ARG A 83 6.01 -11.36 17.16
C ARG A 83 5.76 -12.49 18.14
N GLU A 84 6.49 -12.51 19.22
CA GLU A 84 6.18 -13.38 20.37
C GLU A 84 5.13 -12.66 21.22
N GLU A 85 3.86 -12.92 20.96
CA GLU A 85 2.77 -12.56 21.87
C GLU A 85 2.41 -13.80 22.68
N LEU A 86 2.53 -13.70 24.00
CA LEU A 86 2.07 -14.58 25.09
C LEU A 86 1.42 -15.92 24.64
N GLU A 87 2.19 -16.86 24.08
CA GLU A 87 1.81 -18.22 23.68
C GLU A 87 1.56 -18.50 22.18
N GLN A 88 1.47 -17.48 21.29
CA GLN A 88 1.35 -17.75 19.85
C GLN A 88 2.28 -16.86 19.02
N ILE A 89 3.09 -17.50 18.18
CA ILE A 89 3.89 -16.79 17.19
C ILE A 89 2.96 -16.28 16.09
N THR A 90 2.72 -14.97 16.05
CA THR A 90 1.92 -14.33 15.01
C THR A 90 2.74 -13.32 14.22
N THR A 91 2.24 -12.89 13.06
CA THR A 91 2.80 -11.78 12.29
C THR A 91 1.86 -10.60 12.37
N ASP A 92 2.36 -9.38 12.15
CA ASP A 92 1.53 -8.16 12.11
C ASP A 92 0.36 -8.29 11.12
N SER A 93 0.62 -8.93 9.97
CA SER A 93 -0.39 -9.16 8.94
C SER A 93 -1.50 -10.09 9.40
N ARG A 94 -1.17 -11.16 10.13
CA ARG A 94 -2.16 -12.08 10.69
C ARG A 94 -2.92 -11.47 11.87
N ALA A 95 -2.26 -10.60 12.65
CA ALA A 95 -2.92 -9.85 13.71
C ALA A 95 -3.98 -8.92 13.10
N LEU A 96 -3.62 -8.10 12.11
CA LEU A 96 -4.57 -7.23 11.42
C LEU A 96 -5.71 -8.03 10.78
N LYS A 97 -5.42 -9.16 10.12
CA LYS A 97 -6.44 -10.05 9.56
C LYS A 97 -7.46 -10.45 10.62
N ARG A 98 -7.02 -10.98 11.78
CA ARG A 98 -7.90 -11.39 12.88
C ARG A 98 -8.76 -10.24 13.39
N GLU A 99 -8.18 -9.05 13.54
CA GLU A 99 -8.93 -7.86 13.96
C GLU A 99 -10.03 -7.50 12.95
N LEU A 100 -9.73 -7.46 11.65
CA LEU A 100 -10.72 -7.19 10.62
C LEU A 100 -11.81 -8.28 10.57
N GLU A 101 -11.44 -9.55 10.72
CA GLU A 101 -12.39 -10.68 10.78
C GLU A 101 -13.30 -10.60 12.01
N SER A 102 -12.83 -10.07 13.12
CA SER A 102 -13.67 -9.84 14.32
C SER A 102 -14.79 -8.82 14.09
N TYR A 103 -14.61 -7.92 13.12
CA TYR A 103 -15.64 -6.98 12.64
C TYR A 103 -16.54 -7.56 11.53
N GLY A 104 -16.38 -8.84 11.18
CA GLY A 104 -17.22 -9.55 10.22
C GLY A 104 -16.78 -9.39 8.75
N PHE A 105 -15.56 -8.98 8.48
CA PHE A 105 -14.98 -9.03 7.15
C PHE A 105 -14.44 -10.43 6.82
N GLU A 106 -14.38 -10.78 5.54
CA GLU A 106 -13.72 -11.97 5.00
C GLU A 106 -12.37 -11.56 4.43
N VAL A 107 -11.27 -11.91 5.14
CA VAL A 107 -9.94 -11.42 4.76
C VAL A 107 -9.10 -12.51 4.11
N GLU A 108 -8.78 -12.31 2.83
CA GLU A 108 -7.80 -13.11 2.10
C GLU A 108 -6.42 -12.46 2.22
N LEU A 109 -5.49 -13.15 2.90
CA LEU A 109 -4.13 -12.65 3.09
C LEU A 109 -3.24 -13.13 1.95
N MET A 110 -2.70 -12.19 1.19
CA MET A 110 -1.82 -12.45 0.04
C MET A 110 -0.36 -12.42 0.43
N ASN A 111 0.49 -12.99 -0.43
CA ASN A 111 1.95 -12.90 -0.35
C ASN A 111 2.60 -13.55 0.89
N GLU A 112 1.90 -14.38 1.65
CA GLU A 112 2.49 -15.15 2.74
C GLU A 112 3.61 -16.05 2.23
N GLY A 113 4.75 -16.03 2.91
CA GLY A 113 5.92 -16.85 2.55
C GLY A 113 6.65 -16.42 1.27
N GLN A 114 6.24 -15.34 0.62
CA GLN A 114 6.94 -14.82 -0.55
C GLN A 114 8.16 -13.98 -0.15
N SER A 115 9.17 -13.99 -1.03
CA SER A 115 10.38 -13.18 -0.82
C SER A 115 10.10 -11.69 -0.86
N THR A 116 10.89 -10.93 -0.10
CA THR A 116 10.85 -9.46 -0.09
C THR A 116 11.04 -8.89 -1.50
N ILE A 117 10.29 -7.84 -1.79
CA ILE A 117 10.43 -7.10 -3.04
C ILE A 117 11.54 -6.07 -2.86
N TYR A 118 12.52 -6.05 -3.76
CA TYR A 118 13.57 -5.04 -3.72
C TYR A 118 13.00 -3.65 -4.02
N TYR A 119 13.49 -2.62 -3.34
CA TYR A 119 13.02 -1.23 -3.51
C TYR A 119 13.12 -0.72 -4.94
N TRP A 120 14.16 -1.11 -5.69
CA TRP A 120 14.30 -0.75 -7.09
C TRP A 120 13.23 -1.38 -8.00
N GLN A 121 12.75 -2.59 -7.69
CA GLN A 121 11.62 -3.21 -8.41
C GLN A 121 10.32 -2.48 -8.12
N GLN A 122 10.12 -2.09 -6.87
CA GLN A 122 8.98 -1.27 -6.46
C GLN A 122 8.95 0.05 -7.22
N PHE A 123 10.09 0.72 -7.32
CA PHE A 123 10.22 1.96 -8.05
C PHE A 123 9.95 1.81 -9.55
N LYS A 124 10.50 0.77 -10.19
CA LYS A 124 10.22 0.46 -11.60
C LYS A 124 8.72 0.26 -11.85
N LEU A 125 8.01 -0.45 -10.96
CA LEU A 125 6.56 -0.61 -11.08
C LEU A 125 5.82 0.73 -11.03
N LEU A 126 6.19 1.61 -10.11
CA LEU A 126 5.60 2.96 -10.02
C LEU A 126 5.81 3.76 -11.31
N LEU A 127 7.01 3.67 -11.90
CA LEU A 127 7.29 4.33 -13.19
C LEU A 127 6.45 3.77 -14.34
N LEU A 128 6.19 2.46 -14.37
CA LEU A 128 5.31 1.86 -15.38
C LEU A 128 3.88 2.35 -15.22
N ILE A 129 3.37 2.41 -13.98
CA ILE A 129 2.00 2.81 -13.67
C ILE A 129 1.81 4.30 -13.96
N PHE A 130 2.56 5.16 -13.26
CA PHE A 130 2.37 6.62 -13.34
C PHE A 130 2.95 7.24 -14.60
N GLY A 131 3.90 6.57 -15.25
CA GLY A 131 4.44 6.98 -16.54
C GLY A 131 3.58 6.56 -17.74
N GLY A 132 2.49 5.82 -17.53
CA GLY A 132 1.61 5.33 -18.61
C GLY A 132 2.32 4.45 -19.64
N ARG A 133 3.35 3.73 -19.21
CA ARG A 133 4.24 2.96 -20.10
C ARG A 133 3.86 1.49 -20.25
N SER A 134 2.84 1.04 -19.58
CA SER A 134 2.36 -0.35 -19.65
C SER A 134 0.92 -0.42 -20.15
N ASN A 135 0.65 -1.34 -21.08
CA ASN A 135 -0.70 -1.58 -21.60
C ASN A 135 -1.49 -2.62 -20.76
N VAL A 136 -0.83 -3.24 -19.77
CA VAL A 136 -1.43 -4.29 -18.93
C VAL A 136 -1.72 -3.82 -17.51
N LEU A 137 -1.18 -2.67 -17.13
CA LEU A 137 -1.42 -2.07 -15.82
C LEU A 137 -2.64 -1.14 -15.84
N PRO A 138 -3.37 -1.03 -14.73
CA PRO A 138 -4.51 -0.13 -14.65
C PRO A 138 -4.06 1.34 -14.63
N GLU A 139 -4.97 2.22 -15.03
CA GLU A 139 -4.92 3.61 -14.62
C GLU A 139 -5.18 3.68 -13.11
N VAL A 140 -4.27 4.30 -12.35
CA VAL A 140 -4.41 4.47 -10.91
C VAL A 140 -4.90 5.88 -10.61
N LEU A 141 -6.07 5.98 -9.97
CA LEU A 141 -6.68 7.23 -9.54
C LEU A 141 -6.71 7.27 -8.01
N ILE A 142 -6.29 8.39 -7.42
CA ILE A 142 -6.26 8.57 -5.96
C ILE A 142 -7.26 9.67 -5.57
N ASP A 143 -8.12 9.38 -4.60
CA ASP A 143 -9.03 10.38 -4.03
C ASP A 143 -8.25 11.36 -3.15
N GLU A 144 -8.09 12.58 -3.62
CA GLU A 144 -7.31 13.62 -2.93
C GLU A 144 -7.94 14.04 -1.58
N ASN A 145 -9.24 13.86 -1.39
CA ASN A 145 -9.90 14.24 -0.14
C ASN A 145 -9.71 13.18 0.94
N GLU A 146 -9.84 11.90 0.55
CA GLU A 146 -9.77 10.76 1.47
C GLU A 146 -8.34 10.20 1.63
N CYS A 147 -7.41 10.63 0.76
CA CYS A 147 -6.01 10.19 0.73
C CYS A 147 -5.03 11.37 0.70
N LYS A 148 -5.28 12.41 1.52
CA LYS A 148 -4.49 13.66 1.54
C LYS A 148 -3.03 13.42 1.91
N ASN A 149 -2.80 12.59 2.92
CA ASN A 149 -1.44 12.30 3.38
C ASN A 149 -0.70 11.42 2.37
N LEU A 150 -1.37 10.45 1.75
CA LEU A 150 -0.79 9.64 0.68
C LEU A 150 -0.35 10.52 -0.49
N CYS A 151 -1.22 11.43 -0.96
CA CYS A 151 -0.88 12.37 -2.02
C CYS A 151 0.33 13.25 -1.66
N SER A 152 0.33 13.82 -0.45
CA SER A 152 1.47 14.60 0.05
C SER A 152 2.74 13.75 0.14
N ALA A 153 2.65 12.55 0.70
CA ALA A 153 3.79 11.67 0.87
C ALA A 153 4.37 11.21 -0.47
N ILE A 154 3.55 10.94 -1.49
CA ILE A 154 4.04 10.61 -2.85
C ILE A 154 4.82 11.80 -3.44
N MET A 155 4.30 13.01 -3.32
CA MET A 155 4.96 14.21 -3.87
C MET A 155 6.26 14.57 -3.13
N LEU A 156 6.34 14.27 -1.82
CA LEU A 156 7.46 14.64 -0.96
C LEU A 156 8.45 13.49 -0.73
N SER A 157 8.14 12.27 -1.19
CA SER A 157 9.01 11.11 -0.98
C SER A 157 10.35 11.30 -1.68
N PRO A 158 11.45 11.39 -0.93
CA PRO A 158 12.76 11.56 -1.55
C PRO A 158 13.20 10.27 -2.23
N LEU A 159 13.95 10.43 -3.31
CA LEU A 159 14.62 9.34 -3.99
C LEU A 159 16.11 9.37 -3.65
N LYS A 160 16.73 8.19 -3.57
CA LYS A 160 18.17 8.05 -3.45
C LYS A 160 18.71 7.11 -4.50
N LYS A 161 19.99 7.29 -4.87
CA LYS A 161 20.71 6.39 -5.75
C LYS A 161 21.63 5.50 -4.91
N THR A 162 21.40 4.20 -4.96
CA THR A 162 22.20 3.19 -4.26
C THR A 162 22.74 2.20 -5.29
N GLU A 163 24.04 2.05 -5.39
CA GLU A 163 24.70 1.13 -6.34
C GLU A 163 24.20 1.28 -7.81
N GLY A 164 23.95 2.52 -8.22
CA GLY A 164 23.44 2.82 -9.56
C GLY A 164 21.92 2.66 -9.74
N ARG A 165 21.20 2.18 -8.72
CA ARG A 165 19.74 1.99 -8.75
C ARG A 165 19.03 3.10 -8.01
N ILE A 166 17.85 3.49 -8.49
CA ILE A 166 17.01 4.48 -7.83
C ILE A 166 15.99 3.76 -6.95
N GLU A 167 15.82 4.24 -5.72
CA GLU A 167 14.89 3.72 -4.74
C GLU A 167 14.31 4.83 -3.85
N LEU A 168 13.20 4.55 -3.17
CA LEU A 168 12.66 5.45 -2.15
C LEU A 168 13.65 5.60 -0.99
N ASP A 169 13.90 6.84 -0.57
CA ASP A 169 14.73 7.12 0.61
C ASP A 169 13.86 7.11 1.88
N LYS A 170 14.01 6.05 2.67
CA LYS A 170 13.32 5.88 3.95
C LYS A 170 13.98 6.58 5.14
N THR A 171 15.01 7.40 4.92
CA THR A 171 15.72 8.07 6.03
C THR A 171 14.83 9.09 6.75
N SER A 172 13.82 9.65 6.08
CA SER A 172 12.82 10.54 6.69
C SER A 172 12.03 9.86 7.81
N GLU A 173 11.76 8.56 7.72
CA GLU A 173 11.03 7.78 8.73
C GLU A 173 11.71 7.81 10.11
N LYS A 174 13.05 7.97 10.13
CA LYS A 174 13.84 8.06 11.38
C LYS A 174 13.96 9.48 11.93
N LYS A 175 13.73 10.50 11.09
CA LYS A 175 13.96 11.91 11.43
C LYS A 175 12.67 12.64 11.80
N VAL A 176 11.55 12.24 11.22
CA VAL A 176 10.25 12.87 11.43
C VAL A 176 9.58 12.23 12.66
N PRO A 177 9.10 13.03 13.64
CA PRO A 177 8.35 12.51 14.78
C PRO A 177 7.14 11.69 14.33
N LEU A 178 6.85 10.59 15.03
CA LEU A 178 5.84 9.60 14.64
C LEU A 178 4.49 10.23 14.26
N LYS A 179 3.98 11.14 15.09
CA LYS A 179 2.71 11.84 14.87
C LYS A 179 2.66 12.75 13.64
N GLN A 180 3.80 13.05 13.04
CA GLN A 180 3.92 13.92 11.86
C GLN A 180 4.26 13.13 10.59
N GLN A 181 4.40 11.81 10.68
CA GLN A 181 4.89 10.99 9.57
C GLN A 181 3.90 10.84 8.42
N ALA A 182 2.61 10.92 8.66
CA ALA A 182 1.57 10.55 7.70
C ALA A 182 1.77 11.13 6.28
N GLY A 183 1.94 12.43 6.15
CA GLY A 183 2.13 13.09 4.86
C GLY A 183 3.58 13.39 4.49
N LEU A 184 4.56 13.03 5.33
CA LEU A 184 5.96 13.45 5.22
C LEU A 184 6.95 12.29 5.06
N THR A 185 6.50 11.05 5.14
CA THR A 185 7.35 9.87 5.06
C THR A 185 6.85 8.87 4.03
N THR A 186 7.60 7.79 3.83
CA THR A 186 7.32 6.79 2.80
C THR A 186 6.35 5.68 3.25
N GLN A 187 5.75 5.74 4.43
CA GLN A 187 4.90 4.68 4.98
C GLN A 187 3.63 4.45 4.14
N LEU A 188 2.82 5.48 3.93
CA LEU A 188 1.63 5.38 3.07
C LEU A 188 1.98 5.02 1.61
N PRO A 189 2.99 5.64 0.96
CA PRO A 189 3.50 5.16 -0.32
C PRO A 189 3.92 3.69 -0.32
N SER A 190 4.55 3.19 0.75
CA SER A 190 4.92 1.77 0.87
C SER A 190 3.67 0.87 0.88
N ALA A 191 2.63 1.22 1.65
CA ALA A 191 1.38 0.46 1.66
C ALA A 191 0.74 0.42 0.26
N LEU A 192 0.72 1.55 -0.48
CA LEU A 192 0.28 1.58 -1.88
C LEU A 192 1.11 0.65 -2.76
N ILE A 193 2.43 0.69 -2.62
CA ILE A 193 3.35 -0.16 -3.39
C ILE A 193 3.09 -1.64 -3.13
N TYR A 194 2.85 -2.05 -1.88
CA TYR A 194 2.56 -3.45 -1.55
C TYR A 194 1.26 -3.92 -2.19
N LEU A 195 0.22 -3.08 -2.24
CA LEU A 195 -1.01 -3.35 -2.99
C LEU A 195 -0.71 -3.51 -4.48
N LEU A 196 -0.07 -2.52 -5.08
CA LEU A 196 0.19 -2.50 -6.53
C LEU A 196 1.08 -3.68 -6.96
N PHE A 197 2.16 -3.93 -6.23
CA PHE A 197 3.07 -5.02 -6.56
C PHE A 197 2.44 -6.39 -6.27
N GLY A 198 1.70 -6.51 -5.16
CA GLY A 198 1.00 -7.74 -4.82
C GLY A 198 -0.06 -8.11 -5.87
N ARG A 199 -0.77 -7.12 -6.39
CA ARG A 199 -1.86 -7.34 -7.36
C ARG A 199 -1.37 -7.46 -8.80
N TYR A 200 -0.37 -6.67 -9.20
CA TYR A 200 0.02 -6.50 -10.60
C TYR A 200 1.45 -6.93 -10.93
N GLY A 201 2.31 -7.13 -9.93
CA GLY A 201 3.73 -7.42 -10.15
C GLY A 201 3.99 -8.62 -11.07
N ASN A 202 3.19 -9.67 -10.95
CA ASN A 202 3.31 -10.85 -11.82
C ASN A 202 2.93 -10.58 -13.27
N LYS A 203 2.03 -9.60 -13.52
CA LYS A 203 1.58 -9.24 -14.89
C LYS A 203 2.66 -8.52 -15.68
N VAL A 204 3.58 -7.87 -15.01
CA VAL A 204 4.62 -7.02 -15.62
C VAL A 204 6.04 -7.53 -15.39
N GLN A 205 6.21 -8.79 -14.98
CA GLN A 205 7.52 -9.34 -14.67
C GLN A 205 8.51 -9.22 -15.84
N SER A 206 8.05 -9.45 -17.07
CA SER A 206 8.87 -9.29 -18.28
C SER A 206 9.23 -7.82 -18.54
N GLU A 207 8.29 -6.90 -18.35
CA GLU A 207 8.52 -5.46 -18.51
C GLU A 207 9.50 -4.95 -17.46
N LEU A 208 9.34 -5.36 -16.19
CA LEU A 208 10.25 -4.99 -15.10
C LEU A 208 11.69 -5.49 -15.37
N SER A 209 11.82 -6.70 -15.92
CA SER A 209 13.13 -7.31 -16.23
C SER A 209 13.83 -6.63 -17.42
N SER A 210 13.06 -6.09 -18.37
CA SER A 210 13.61 -5.39 -19.55
C SER A 210 13.96 -3.93 -19.28
N MET A 211 13.45 -3.33 -18.19
CA MET A 211 13.78 -1.95 -17.85
C MET A 211 15.23 -1.83 -17.39
N PRO A 212 15.99 -0.83 -17.88
CA PRO A 212 17.34 -0.58 -17.42
C PRO A 212 17.36 -0.26 -15.92
N ASP A 213 18.38 -0.71 -15.21
CA ASP A 213 18.57 -0.40 -13.79
C ASP A 213 18.92 1.08 -13.56
N ASN A 214 19.52 1.71 -14.57
CA ASN A 214 19.84 3.13 -14.60
C ASN A 214 18.78 3.87 -15.41
N LEU A 215 17.99 4.69 -14.76
CA LEU A 215 17.13 5.64 -15.46
C LEU A 215 18.00 6.78 -16.03
N PRO A 216 17.65 7.34 -17.20
CA PRO A 216 18.33 8.52 -17.72
C PRO A 216 18.23 9.66 -16.71
N ASP A 217 19.32 10.41 -16.56
CA ASP A 217 19.47 11.50 -15.58
C ASP A 217 18.45 12.66 -15.73
N ASN A 218 17.59 12.59 -16.74
CA ASN A 218 16.63 13.64 -17.11
C ASN A 218 15.17 13.40 -16.69
N ILE A 219 14.89 12.43 -15.80
CA ILE A 219 13.55 12.29 -15.23
C ILE A 219 13.44 13.23 -14.03
N SER A 220 12.97 14.45 -14.27
CA SER A 220 12.34 15.28 -13.23
C SER A 220 10.94 14.68 -12.97
N ILE A 221 10.74 14.21 -11.73
CA ILE A 221 9.46 13.77 -11.18
C ILE A 221 8.79 14.99 -10.54
#